data_c6f9fef0a93a3ad95596785811532711
#
_entry.id   c6f9fef0a93a3ad95596785811532711
#
_cell.length_a   1.000
_cell.length_b   1.000
_cell.length_c   1.000
_cell.angle_alpha   90.00
_cell.angle_beta   90.00
_cell.angle_gamma   90.00
#
_symmetry.space_group_name_H-M   'P 1'
#
loop_
_entity.id
_entity.type
_entity.pdbx_description
1 polymer ?
#
loop_
_entity_poly.entity_id
_entity_poly.type
_entity_poly.pdbx_seq_one_letter_code
_entity_poly.pdbx_strand_id
1 'polypeptide(L)'
;MKPTPFITGGLALLLAGSVAAQAAPLGRLFLTPEMRVHLERQRQLDIRETRSLEGGTMRLDGVVVRSSGKSTVWVNSQPQHERESATGVTAATSTQQPDRARLTTGDEAPADLKVGVTLNRATRETESGLAGGEIRIKRQ
;
A
#
# COMPACT_ATOMS: atom_id res chain seq x y z
N MET A 1 -64.35 39.85 61.05
CA MET A 1 -63.98 39.76 59.64
C MET A 1 -62.47 39.83 59.58
N LYS A 2 -61.77 38.71 59.41
CA LYS A 2 -60.30 38.62 59.32
C LYS A 2 -59.87 38.14 57.94
N PRO A 3 -59.06 38.83 57.21
CA PRO A 3 -58.56 38.35 55.94
C PRO A 3 -57.40 37.33 56.18
N THR A 4 -57.45 36.25 55.44
CA THR A 4 -56.40 35.19 55.40
C THR A 4 -55.28 35.59 54.43
N PRO A 5 -53.99 35.38 54.77
CA PRO A 5 -52.95 35.63 53.83
C PRO A 5 -52.72 34.41 52.92
N PHE A 6 -52.65 34.66 51.64
CA PHE A 6 -52.26 33.73 50.61
C PHE A 6 -50.77 33.51 50.66
N ILE A 7 -50.32 32.25 50.89
CA ILE A 7 -48.91 31.84 50.81
C ILE A 7 -48.71 31.44 49.36
N THR A 8 -47.99 32.28 48.62
CA THR A 8 -47.54 31.95 47.26
C THR A 8 -46.26 31.15 47.35
N GLY A 9 -46.39 29.81 47.21
CA GLY A 9 -45.25 28.92 47.12
C GLY A 9 -44.60 29.06 45.76
N GLY A 10 -43.40 29.65 45.70
CA GLY A 10 -42.55 29.73 44.51
C GLY A 10 -41.90 28.35 44.23
N LEU A 11 -42.37 27.69 43.17
CA LEU A 11 -41.75 26.47 42.64
C LEU A 11 -40.51 26.85 41.83
N ALA A 12 -39.34 26.80 42.45
CA ALA A 12 -38.06 26.97 41.78
C ALA A 12 -37.74 25.73 40.91
N LEU A 13 -37.97 25.84 39.63
CA LEU A 13 -37.63 24.82 38.65
C LEU A 13 -36.14 24.88 38.38
N LEU A 14 -35.35 24.00 39.04
CA LEU A 14 -33.93 23.77 38.78
C LEU A 14 -33.79 23.06 37.44
N LEU A 15 -33.56 23.79 36.34
CA LEU A 15 -33.11 23.27 35.06
C LEU A 15 -31.66 22.83 35.21
N ALA A 16 -31.46 21.53 35.54
CA ALA A 16 -30.17 20.89 35.43
C ALA A 16 -29.83 20.78 33.93
N GLY A 17 -29.11 21.77 33.41
CA GLY A 17 -28.53 21.73 32.09
C GLY A 17 -27.50 20.59 32.02
N SER A 18 -27.86 19.47 31.42
CA SER A 18 -26.93 18.42 31.06
C SER A 18 -25.94 18.98 30.04
N VAL A 19 -24.77 19.36 30.47
CA VAL A 19 -23.64 19.62 29.58
C VAL A 19 -23.25 18.27 28.97
N ALA A 20 -23.83 17.98 27.80
CA ALA A 20 -23.36 16.88 26.98
C ALA A 20 -21.90 17.18 26.64
N ALA A 21 -20.97 16.51 27.31
CA ALA A 21 -19.57 16.50 26.95
C ALA A 21 -19.49 15.93 25.52
N GLN A 22 -19.41 16.81 24.54
CA GLN A 22 -19.12 16.42 23.18
C GLN A 22 -17.68 15.88 23.23
N ALA A 23 -17.57 14.55 23.19
CA ALA A 23 -16.29 13.91 22.99
C ALA A 23 -15.72 14.45 21.67
N ALA A 24 -14.73 15.33 21.77
CA ALA A 24 -14.01 15.82 20.61
C ALA A 24 -13.56 14.60 19.81
N PRO A 25 -13.89 14.49 18.50
CA PRO A 25 -13.45 13.36 17.72
C PRO A 25 -11.94 13.34 17.80
N LEU A 26 -11.39 12.26 18.33
CA LEU A 26 -9.95 12.02 18.36
C LEU A 26 -9.45 12.14 16.92
N GLY A 27 -8.97 13.33 16.56
CA GLY A 27 -8.40 13.60 15.26
C GLY A 27 -7.29 12.59 15.04
N ARG A 28 -7.41 11.79 13.99
CA ARG A 28 -6.33 10.91 13.62
C ARG A 28 -5.13 11.80 13.32
N LEU A 29 -4.05 11.61 14.09
CA LEU A 29 -2.94 12.55 14.29
C LEU A 29 -2.26 13.07 13.01
N PHE A 30 -2.49 12.44 11.84
CA PHE A 30 -1.69 12.67 10.64
C PHE A 30 -2.48 13.01 9.38
N LEU A 31 -3.81 13.03 9.42
CA LEU A 31 -4.63 13.28 8.24
C LEU A 31 -5.70 14.34 8.51
N THR A 32 -5.70 15.41 7.72
CA THR A 32 -6.77 16.40 7.76
C THR A 32 -8.09 15.78 7.29
N PRO A 33 -9.25 16.38 7.65
CA PRO A 33 -10.54 15.92 7.16
C PRO A 33 -10.61 15.82 5.62
N GLU A 34 -10.03 16.79 4.92
CA GLU A 34 -9.99 16.85 3.46
C GLU A 34 -9.17 15.69 2.88
N MET A 35 -8.00 15.40 3.47
CA MET A 35 -7.17 14.27 3.05
C MET A 35 -7.90 12.92 3.25
N ARG A 36 -8.68 12.79 4.32
CA ARG A 36 -9.48 11.58 4.54
C ARG A 36 -10.54 11.38 3.47
N VAL A 37 -11.29 12.45 3.13
CA VAL A 37 -12.30 12.40 2.06
C VAL A 37 -11.66 12.05 0.72
N HIS A 38 -10.49 12.62 0.42
CA HIS A 38 -9.75 12.33 -0.81
C HIS A 38 -9.32 10.85 -0.89
N LEU A 39 -8.71 10.32 0.18
CA LEU A 39 -8.29 8.92 0.26
C LEU A 39 -9.47 7.94 0.19
N GLU A 40 -10.60 8.30 0.81
CA GLU A 40 -11.81 7.47 0.75
C GLU A 40 -12.39 7.45 -0.66
N ARG A 41 -12.39 8.58 -1.36
CA ARG A 41 -12.79 8.65 -2.78
C ARG A 41 -11.87 7.81 -3.66
N GLN A 42 -10.55 7.84 -3.42
CA GLN A 42 -9.60 6.99 -4.16
C GLN A 42 -9.87 5.51 -3.92
N ARG A 43 -10.19 5.11 -2.69
CA ARG A 43 -10.56 3.72 -2.37
C ARG A 43 -11.86 3.30 -3.06
N GLN A 44 -12.88 4.16 -3.07
CA GLN A 44 -14.16 3.86 -3.70
C GLN A 44 -14.05 3.75 -5.23
N LEU A 45 -13.18 4.54 -5.82
CA LEU A 45 -12.94 4.52 -7.27
C LEU A 45 -11.96 3.41 -7.69
N ASP A 46 -11.36 2.69 -6.72
CA ASP A 46 -10.27 1.70 -6.95
C ASP A 46 -9.20 2.23 -7.91
N ILE A 47 -8.97 3.55 -7.84
CA ILE A 47 -7.92 4.19 -8.64
C ILE A 47 -6.59 3.78 -8.04
N ARG A 48 -6.09 2.66 -8.49
CA ARG A 48 -4.68 2.33 -8.38
C ARG A 48 -3.94 3.25 -9.33
N GLU A 49 -3.19 4.18 -8.77
CA GLU A 49 -2.23 4.90 -9.59
C GLU A 49 -1.34 3.88 -10.26
N THR A 50 -1.53 3.70 -11.56
CA THR A 50 -0.64 2.89 -12.39
C THR A 50 0.69 3.62 -12.40
N ARG A 51 1.56 3.30 -11.45
CA ARG A 51 2.95 3.77 -11.48
C ARG A 51 3.61 3.04 -12.63
N SER A 52 3.61 3.66 -13.80
CA SER A 52 4.42 3.18 -14.91
C SER A 52 5.86 3.06 -14.44
N LEU A 53 6.57 2.04 -14.91
CA LEU A 53 8.00 1.89 -14.67
C LEU A 53 8.71 3.04 -15.38
N GLU A 54 8.82 4.18 -14.66
CA GLU A 54 9.63 5.30 -15.10
C GLU A 54 11.10 4.92 -14.88
N GLY A 55 11.81 4.67 -15.97
CA GLY A 55 13.24 4.41 -15.90
C GLY A 55 13.74 3.44 -16.95
N GLY A 56 14.99 3.65 -17.35
CA GLY A 56 15.72 2.79 -18.28
C GLY A 56 16.13 1.45 -17.68
N THR A 57 15.86 1.18 -16.39
CA THR A 57 16.31 -0.02 -15.69
C THR A 57 15.15 -0.77 -15.03
N MET A 58 15.26 -2.09 -15.01
CA MET A 58 14.35 -3.05 -14.36
C MET A 58 15.14 -3.91 -13.39
N ARG A 59 14.84 -3.83 -12.10
CA ARG A 59 15.48 -4.65 -11.07
C ARG A 59 14.48 -5.63 -10.49
N LEU A 60 14.87 -6.90 -10.41
CA LEU A 60 14.10 -7.91 -9.71
C LEU A 60 14.54 -7.94 -8.24
N ASP A 61 13.70 -7.41 -7.35
CA ASP A 61 14.01 -7.32 -5.92
C ASP A 61 13.64 -8.59 -5.15
N GLY A 62 12.57 -9.27 -5.57
CA GLY A 62 12.12 -10.46 -4.87
C GLY A 62 11.05 -11.22 -5.63
N VAL A 63 10.92 -12.49 -5.27
CA VAL A 63 9.88 -13.41 -5.78
C VAL A 63 9.34 -14.22 -4.61
N VAL A 64 8.02 -14.29 -4.49
CA VAL A 64 7.33 -15.18 -3.55
C VAL A 64 6.31 -16.00 -4.31
N VAL A 65 6.43 -17.32 -4.22
CA VAL A 65 5.45 -18.26 -4.76
C VAL A 65 4.78 -18.95 -3.57
N ARG A 66 3.45 -18.84 -3.50
CA ARG A 66 2.66 -19.47 -2.44
C ARG A 66 2.28 -20.90 -2.82
N SER A 67 2.00 -21.73 -1.82
CA SER A 67 1.51 -23.10 -2.03
C SER A 67 0.20 -23.15 -2.83
N SER A 68 -0.58 -22.08 -2.83
CA SER A 68 -1.79 -21.93 -3.65
C SER A 68 -1.52 -21.67 -5.14
N GLY A 69 -0.26 -21.59 -5.56
CA GLY A 69 0.17 -21.27 -6.92
C GLY A 69 0.18 -19.77 -7.24
N LYS A 70 -0.32 -18.91 -6.35
CA LYS A 70 -0.25 -17.46 -6.53
C LYS A 70 1.16 -16.95 -6.29
N SER A 71 1.65 -16.07 -7.17
CA SER A 71 2.96 -15.45 -7.04
C SER A 71 2.86 -13.94 -6.84
N THR A 72 3.87 -13.39 -6.19
CA THR A 72 4.11 -11.94 -6.08
C THR A 72 5.57 -11.70 -6.41
N VAL A 73 5.81 -10.78 -7.33
CA VAL A 73 7.14 -10.40 -7.80
C VAL A 73 7.34 -8.92 -7.52
N TRP A 74 8.48 -8.54 -6.96
CA TRP A 74 8.83 -7.14 -6.74
C TRP A 74 9.79 -6.68 -7.82
N VAL A 75 9.36 -5.68 -8.59
CA VAL A 75 10.16 -5.04 -9.63
C VAL A 75 10.32 -3.56 -9.29
N ASN A 76 11.55 -3.09 -9.15
CA ASN A 76 11.87 -1.73 -8.68
C ASN A 76 11.11 -1.37 -7.39
N SER A 77 11.10 -2.30 -6.42
CA SER A 77 10.39 -2.19 -5.13
C SER A 77 8.86 -2.11 -5.23
N GLN A 78 8.28 -2.31 -6.43
CA GLN A 78 6.84 -2.33 -6.64
C GLN A 78 6.34 -3.79 -6.73
N PRO A 79 5.35 -4.18 -5.94
CA PRO A 79 4.78 -5.52 -6.02
C PRO A 79 3.94 -5.68 -7.29
N GLN A 80 4.19 -6.78 -8.00
CA GLN A 80 3.41 -7.25 -9.14
C GLN A 80 2.71 -8.55 -8.74
N HIS A 81 1.43 -8.60 -8.92
CA HIS A 81 0.67 -9.85 -8.74
C HIS A 81 0.50 -10.55 -10.09
N GLU A 82 0.35 -11.85 -10.04
CA GLU A 82 0.16 -12.64 -11.25
C GLU A 82 -0.99 -12.08 -12.09
N ARG A 83 -0.72 -11.76 -13.36
CA ARG A 83 -1.64 -11.17 -14.34
C ARG A 83 -2.06 -9.71 -14.10
N GLU A 84 -1.52 -9.05 -13.09
CA GLU A 84 -1.74 -7.62 -12.88
C GLU A 84 -0.48 -6.85 -13.33
N SER A 85 -0.59 -6.06 -14.37
CA SER A 85 0.50 -5.17 -14.80
C SER A 85 0.27 -3.74 -14.30
N ALA A 86 0.25 -3.57 -12.98
CA ALA A 86 0.08 -2.25 -12.38
C ALA A 86 1.19 -1.25 -12.79
N THR A 87 2.33 -1.76 -13.22
CA THR A 87 3.49 -0.95 -13.66
C THR A 87 3.76 -1.10 -15.17
N GLY A 88 2.87 -1.78 -15.93
CA GLY A 88 3.12 -2.11 -17.32
C GLY A 88 4.10 -3.29 -17.50
N VAL A 89 4.53 -3.93 -16.42
CA VAL A 89 5.37 -5.13 -16.44
C VAL A 89 4.54 -6.33 -16.03
N THR A 90 4.56 -7.36 -16.85
CA THR A 90 3.99 -8.67 -16.51
C THR A 90 5.10 -9.58 -16.04
N ALA A 91 4.94 -10.20 -14.88
CA ALA A 91 5.91 -11.11 -14.30
C ALA A 91 5.37 -12.55 -14.28
N ALA A 92 6.11 -13.47 -14.85
CA ALA A 92 5.83 -14.91 -14.79
C ALA A 92 6.91 -15.61 -13.96
N THR A 93 6.48 -16.46 -13.03
CA THR A 93 7.37 -17.23 -12.14
C THR A 93 7.30 -18.72 -12.44
N SER A 94 8.33 -19.46 -12.09
CA SER A 94 8.36 -20.91 -12.19
C SER A 94 8.70 -21.53 -10.83
N THR A 95 8.00 -22.58 -10.46
CA THR A 95 8.29 -23.36 -9.25
C THR A 95 9.63 -24.10 -9.33
N GLN A 96 10.13 -24.37 -10.55
CA GLN A 96 11.40 -25.01 -10.78
C GLN A 96 12.59 -24.07 -10.55
N GLN A 97 12.37 -22.76 -10.74
CA GLN A 97 13.38 -21.71 -10.57
C GLN A 97 12.78 -20.56 -9.75
N PRO A 98 12.63 -20.75 -8.43
CA PRO A 98 11.93 -19.79 -7.57
C PRO A 98 12.70 -18.48 -7.34
N ASP A 99 13.99 -18.46 -7.71
CA ASP A 99 14.88 -17.30 -7.62
C ASP A 99 14.85 -16.43 -8.89
N ARG A 100 14.02 -16.77 -9.89
CA ARG A 100 13.94 -16.08 -11.16
C ARG A 100 12.50 -15.72 -11.53
N ALA A 101 12.37 -14.65 -12.29
CA ALA A 101 11.11 -14.29 -12.93
C ALA A 101 11.37 -13.86 -14.37
N ARG A 102 10.44 -14.23 -15.25
CA ARG A 102 10.38 -13.70 -16.61
C ARG A 102 9.55 -12.43 -16.61
N LEU A 103 10.18 -11.33 -16.98
CA LEU A 103 9.54 -10.01 -17.05
C LEU A 103 9.28 -9.65 -18.51
N THR A 104 8.07 -9.22 -18.79
CA THR A 104 7.62 -8.75 -20.12
C THR A 104 7.05 -7.35 -19.97
N THR A 105 7.50 -6.39 -20.77
CA THR A 105 7.06 -5.00 -20.73
C THR A 105 6.64 -4.58 -22.13
N GLY A 106 5.33 -4.35 -22.34
CA GLY A 106 4.79 -3.94 -23.65
C GLY A 106 5.33 -4.78 -24.80
N ASP A 107 5.93 -4.13 -25.79
CA ASP A 107 6.48 -4.75 -26.99
C ASP A 107 7.96 -5.19 -26.85
N GLU A 108 8.55 -5.03 -25.66
CA GLU A 108 9.94 -5.42 -25.45
C GLU A 108 10.12 -6.94 -25.37
N ALA A 109 11.29 -7.41 -25.79
CA ALA A 109 11.63 -8.82 -25.65
C ALA A 109 11.62 -9.24 -24.17
N PRO A 110 11.04 -10.40 -23.83
CA PRO A 110 11.04 -10.91 -22.45
C PRO A 110 12.45 -11.01 -21.88
N ALA A 111 12.58 -10.74 -20.58
CA ALA A 111 13.84 -10.86 -19.86
C ALA A 111 13.69 -11.82 -18.68
N ASP A 112 14.57 -12.83 -18.61
CA ASP A 112 14.65 -13.72 -17.45
C ASP A 112 15.66 -13.16 -16.45
N LEU A 113 15.16 -12.62 -15.34
CA LEU A 113 15.99 -12.02 -14.30
C LEU A 113 16.05 -12.89 -13.05
N LYS A 114 17.23 -12.92 -12.44
CA LYS A 114 17.44 -13.47 -11.10
C LYS A 114 17.22 -12.38 -10.05
N VAL A 115 16.75 -12.76 -8.87
CA VAL A 115 16.60 -11.83 -7.74
C VAL A 115 17.95 -11.14 -7.44
N GLY A 116 17.89 -9.81 -7.30
CA GLY A 116 19.06 -8.94 -7.09
C GLY A 116 19.74 -8.46 -8.39
N VAL A 117 19.25 -8.88 -9.57
CA VAL A 117 19.79 -8.44 -10.85
C VAL A 117 19.00 -7.25 -11.40
N THR A 118 19.73 -6.27 -11.92
CA THR A 118 19.19 -5.10 -12.64
C THR A 118 19.45 -5.26 -14.12
N LEU A 119 18.42 -5.05 -14.94
CA LEU A 119 18.50 -5.02 -16.40
C LEU A 119 18.40 -3.56 -16.88
N ASN A 120 19.34 -3.13 -17.70
CA ASN A 120 19.17 -1.91 -18.49
C ASN A 120 18.28 -2.25 -19.71
N ARG A 121 17.13 -1.59 -19.83
CA ARG A 121 16.14 -1.88 -20.88
C ARG A 121 16.62 -1.50 -22.27
N ALA A 122 17.41 -0.42 -22.36
CA ALA A 122 17.93 0.08 -23.64
C ALA A 122 19.09 -0.77 -24.19
N THR A 123 20.06 -1.11 -23.32
CA THR A 123 21.26 -1.87 -23.74
C THR A 123 21.10 -3.38 -23.59
N ARG A 124 20.07 -3.83 -22.83
CA ARG A 124 19.83 -5.24 -22.44
C ARG A 124 20.97 -5.84 -21.60
N GLU A 125 21.82 -5.00 -21.05
CA GLU A 125 22.88 -5.41 -20.13
C GLU A 125 22.31 -5.70 -18.75
N THR A 126 22.86 -6.74 -18.10
CA THR A 126 22.46 -7.11 -16.74
C THR A 126 23.58 -6.87 -15.77
N GLU A 127 23.26 -6.28 -14.62
CA GLU A 127 24.18 -6.03 -13.53
C GLU A 127 23.68 -6.71 -12.25
N SER A 128 24.57 -7.43 -11.56
CA SER A 128 24.24 -8.02 -10.26
C SER A 128 24.42 -6.99 -9.14
N GLY A 129 23.48 -6.95 -8.20
CA GLY A 129 23.57 -6.07 -7.04
C GLY A 129 24.73 -6.36 -6.08
N LEU A 130 25.54 -7.41 -6.36
CA LEU A 130 26.72 -7.78 -5.59
C LEU A 130 27.97 -6.98 -6.01
N ALA A 131 27.86 -6.09 -7.00
CA ALA A 131 28.99 -5.25 -7.48
C ALA A 131 30.31 -6.04 -7.68
N GLY A 132 30.22 -7.27 -8.22
CA GLY A 132 31.36 -8.17 -8.41
C GLY A 132 31.74 -9.01 -7.18
N GLY A 133 31.02 -8.86 -6.08
CA GLY A 133 31.20 -9.72 -4.89
C GLY A 133 30.67 -11.14 -5.12
N GLU A 134 31.22 -12.10 -4.38
CA GLU A 134 30.81 -13.50 -4.40
C GLU A 134 30.31 -13.92 -3.01
N ILE A 135 29.14 -14.56 -2.95
CA ILE A 135 28.66 -15.18 -1.72
C ILE A 135 29.16 -16.63 -1.67
N ARG A 136 30.06 -16.92 -0.75
CA ARG A 136 30.54 -18.28 -0.48
C ARG A 136 29.87 -18.84 0.77
N ILE A 137 29.11 -19.91 0.60
CA ILE A 137 28.52 -20.63 1.73
C ILE A 137 29.50 -21.79 2.09
N LYS A 138 30.10 -21.69 3.28
CA LYS A 138 30.90 -22.78 3.83
C LYS A 138 29.93 -23.79 4.43
N ARG A 139 29.74 -24.95 3.79
CA ARG A 139 29.03 -26.07 4.40
C ARG A 139 29.91 -26.67 5.50
N GLN A 140 29.38 -26.76 6.71
CA GLN A 140 29.96 -27.54 7.82
C GLN A 140 29.65 -29.00 7.61
#